data_df67df99cbf9aa13b981d85b3a8fdc84
#
_entry.id   df67df99cbf9aa13b981d85b3a8fdc84
#
_cell.length_a   1.000
_cell.length_b   1.000
_cell.length_c   1.000
_cell.angle_alpha   90.00
_cell.angle_beta   90.00
_cell.angle_gamma   90.00
#
_symmetry.space_group_name_H-M   'P 1'
#
loop_
_entity.id
_entity.type
_entity.pdbx_description
1 polymer ?
#
loop_
_entity_poly.entity_id
_entity_poly.type
_entity_poly.pdbx_seq_one_letter_code
_entity_poly.pdbx_strand_id
1 'polypeptide(L)'
;EPWNEMSARFDGLISGITEGDIVIFQFPTWNAMEWDDSLIDRMKLYRAKIILFIHDIVPLQFESNYYLMDKFVNICNKCDVLVVPSEKMYRCLVEHGVKNEKYVVQKMWDFKNDIRLHDPKFERKLYFTGEASRFPFVKNWHQETPLYVFGKEDITDSTNVNFGGWLNKYELLLQLSKGGFGLV
;
A
#
# COMPACT_ATOMS: atom_id res chain seq x y z
N GLU A 1 -21.93 5.24 11.01
CA GLU A 1 -22.99 4.89 10.07
C GLU A 1 -23.99 3.92 10.73
N PRO A 2 -25.33 4.11 10.59
CA PRO A 2 -26.29 3.18 11.13
C PRO A 2 -26.13 1.78 10.54
N TRP A 3 -26.20 0.75 11.37
CA TRP A 3 -26.02 -0.65 10.97
C TRP A 3 -26.88 -1.08 9.77
N ASN A 4 -28.11 -0.60 9.70
CA ASN A 4 -29.03 -0.94 8.61
C ASN A 4 -28.54 -0.41 7.25
N GLU A 5 -27.96 0.78 7.20
CA GLU A 5 -27.39 1.35 5.97
C GLU A 5 -26.14 0.60 5.55
N MET A 6 -25.28 0.27 6.49
CA MET A 6 -24.08 -0.51 6.24
C MET A 6 -24.42 -1.90 5.71
N SER A 7 -25.40 -2.58 6.31
CA SER A 7 -25.89 -3.89 5.86
C SER A 7 -26.43 -3.84 4.43
N ALA A 8 -27.24 -2.84 4.09
CA ALA A 8 -27.79 -2.68 2.75
C ALA A 8 -26.67 -2.42 1.70
N ARG A 9 -25.65 -1.67 2.06
CA ARG A 9 -24.47 -1.46 1.19
C ARG A 9 -23.69 -2.75 0.96
N PHE A 10 -23.51 -3.56 2.00
CA PHE A 10 -22.85 -4.87 1.85
C PHE A 10 -23.62 -5.76 0.89
N ASP A 11 -24.94 -5.86 1.05
CA ASP A 11 -25.79 -6.68 0.18
C ASP A 11 -25.70 -6.23 -1.28
N GLY A 12 -25.61 -4.92 -1.53
CA GLY A 12 -25.38 -4.37 -2.87
C GLY A 12 -23.99 -4.75 -3.44
N LEU A 13 -22.94 -4.66 -2.62
CA LEU A 13 -21.56 -4.98 -3.04
C LEU A 13 -21.38 -6.46 -3.36
N ILE A 14 -22.01 -7.35 -2.62
CA ILE A 14 -21.82 -8.80 -2.74
C ILE A 14 -22.97 -9.51 -3.48
N SER A 15 -23.90 -8.77 -4.07
CA SER A 15 -25.11 -9.33 -4.70
C SER A 15 -24.82 -10.38 -5.80
N GLY A 16 -23.63 -10.36 -6.38
CA GLY A 16 -23.17 -11.33 -7.38
C GLY A 16 -22.37 -12.51 -6.81
N ILE A 17 -22.10 -12.53 -5.50
CA ILE A 17 -21.30 -13.59 -4.87
C ILE A 17 -22.16 -14.81 -4.58
N THR A 18 -21.67 -15.98 -4.96
CA THR A 18 -22.31 -17.28 -4.74
C THR A 18 -21.37 -18.25 -4.01
N GLU A 19 -21.92 -19.37 -3.55
CA GLU A 19 -21.12 -20.42 -2.90
C GLU A 19 -19.99 -20.93 -3.78
N GLY A 20 -18.79 -20.94 -3.25
CA GLY A 20 -17.57 -21.41 -3.91
C GLY A 20 -16.82 -20.36 -4.71
N ASP A 21 -17.36 -19.16 -4.86
CA ASP A 21 -16.64 -18.06 -5.49
C ASP A 21 -15.37 -17.71 -4.73
N ILE A 22 -14.38 -17.20 -5.46
CA ILE A 22 -13.11 -16.73 -4.91
C ILE A 22 -13.10 -15.20 -4.99
N VAL A 23 -13.02 -14.57 -3.83
CA VAL A 23 -12.95 -13.12 -3.71
C VAL A 23 -11.53 -12.71 -3.36
N ILE A 24 -10.92 -11.84 -4.17
CA ILE A 24 -9.66 -11.18 -3.84
C ILE A 24 -10.02 -9.85 -3.16
N PHE A 25 -9.78 -9.78 -1.86
CA PHE A 25 -10.12 -8.61 -1.05
C PHE A 25 -8.87 -7.76 -0.82
N GLN A 26 -8.86 -6.56 -1.40
CA GLN A 26 -7.77 -5.58 -1.22
C GLN A 26 -7.86 -5.00 0.20
N PHE A 27 -6.81 -5.13 1.00
CA PHE A 27 -6.84 -4.79 2.42
C PHE A 27 -5.65 -3.92 2.83
N PRO A 28 -5.90 -2.84 3.58
CA PRO A 28 -7.19 -2.31 4.03
C PRO A 28 -7.93 -1.56 2.91
N THR A 29 -9.27 -1.45 3.01
CA THR A 29 -10.08 -0.66 2.07
C THR A 29 -10.11 0.84 2.39
N TRP A 30 -9.55 1.27 3.51
CA TRP A 30 -9.56 2.64 4.05
C TRP A 30 -10.96 3.16 4.45
N ASN A 31 -11.97 2.31 4.50
CA ASN A 31 -13.26 2.70 5.04
C ASN A 31 -13.32 2.71 6.57
N ALA A 32 -12.89 1.67 7.17
CA ALA A 32 -12.60 1.44 8.58
C ALA A 32 -12.37 -0.07 8.75
N MET A 33 -11.61 -0.49 9.75
CA MET A 33 -11.32 -1.92 9.95
C MET A 33 -12.57 -2.71 10.36
N GLU A 34 -13.52 -2.08 11.06
CA GLU A 34 -14.83 -2.64 11.39
C GLU A 34 -15.67 -2.93 10.15
N TRP A 35 -15.57 -2.06 9.16
CA TRP A 35 -16.26 -2.22 7.89
C TRP A 35 -15.68 -3.40 7.11
N ASP A 36 -14.35 -3.47 7.01
CA ASP A 36 -13.65 -4.57 6.34
C ASP A 36 -13.97 -5.91 7.00
N ASP A 37 -13.91 -5.98 8.33
CA ASP A 37 -14.23 -7.18 9.12
C ASP A 37 -15.67 -7.66 8.87
N SER A 38 -16.62 -6.73 8.92
CA SER A 38 -18.04 -7.03 8.72
C SER A 38 -18.37 -7.48 7.30
N LEU A 39 -17.70 -6.87 6.29
CA LEU A 39 -17.89 -7.26 4.89
C LEU A 39 -17.31 -8.66 4.63
N ILE A 40 -16.14 -8.97 5.19
CA ILE A 40 -15.55 -10.31 5.12
C ILE A 40 -16.46 -11.35 5.76
N ASP A 41 -16.99 -11.07 6.95
CA ASP A 41 -17.94 -11.97 7.60
C ASP A 41 -19.18 -12.20 6.74
N ARG A 42 -19.72 -11.15 6.11
CA ARG A 42 -20.85 -11.27 5.21
C ARG A 42 -20.54 -12.16 4.00
N MET A 43 -19.39 -11.99 3.34
CA MET A 43 -18.97 -12.83 2.22
C MET A 43 -18.80 -14.30 2.63
N LYS A 44 -18.29 -14.56 3.84
CA LYS A 44 -18.15 -15.92 4.37
C LYS A 44 -19.50 -16.60 4.65
N LEU A 45 -20.55 -15.86 4.96
CA LEU A 45 -21.92 -16.42 5.06
C LEU A 45 -22.42 -17.00 3.72
N TYR A 46 -21.95 -16.43 2.59
CA TYR A 46 -22.22 -16.98 1.25
C TYR A 46 -21.25 -18.12 0.87
N ARG A 47 -20.39 -18.56 1.80
CA ARG A 47 -19.37 -19.60 1.58
C ARG A 47 -18.37 -19.28 0.49
N ALA A 48 -18.13 -17.99 0.24
CA ALA A 48 -17.04 -17.55 -0.63
C ALA A 48 -15.69 -17.82 0.02
N LYS A 49 -14.69 -18.12 -0.79
CA LYS A 49 -13.28 -18.21 -0.37
C LYS A 49 -12.63 -16.85 -0.50
N ILE A 50 -11.93 -16.40 0.54
CA ILE A 50 -11.38 -15.06 0.60
C ILE A 50 -9.86 -15.12 0.54
N ILE A 51 -9.29 -14.50 -0.50
CA ILE A 51 -7.87 -14.20 -0.61
C ILE A 51 -7.69 -12.77 -0.12
N LEU A 52 -7.05 -12.59 1.03
CA LEU A 52 -6.78 -11.27 1.60
C LEU A 52 -5.48 -10.72 1.03
N PHE A 53 -5.58 -9.67 0.23
CA PHE A 53 -4.44 -9.02 -0.39
C PHE A 53 -3.98 -7.85 0.48
N ILE A 54 -2.94 -8.06 1.30
CA ILE A 54 -2.48 -7.11 2.32
C ILE A 54 -1.49 -6.13 1.70
N HIS A 55 -1.85 -4.83 1.68
CA HIS A 55 -0.97 -3.75 1.24
C HIS A 55 -0.15 -3.20 2.39
N ASP A 56 -0.81 -2.93 3.52
CA ASP A 56 -0.22 -2.27 4.68
C ASP A 56 -0.68 -2.93 5.98
N ILE A 57 0.18 -2.90 7.00
CA ILE A 57 -0.19 -3.24 8.38
C ILE A 57 -0.53 -1.93 9.09
N VAL A 58 -1.77 -1.44 8.94
CA VAL A 58 -2.24 -0.17 9.50
C VAL A 58 -1.92 0.00 10.99
N PRO A 59 -2.05 -1.04 11.85
CA PRO A 59 -1.68 -0.94 13.25
C PRO A 59 -0.21 -0.55 13.51
N LEU A 60 0.68 -0.79 12.55
CA LEU A 60 2.12 -0.49 12.69
C LEU A 60 2.54 0.80 11.99
N GLN A 61 1.65 1.47 11.28
CA GLN A 61 1.98 2.73 10.61
C GLN A 61 2.17 3.89 11.59
N PHE A 62 1.37 3.91 12.67
CA PHE A 62 1.42 4.91 13.73
C PHE A 62 1.15 4.24 15.07
N GLU A 63 1.84 4.69 16.12
CA GLU A 63 1.64 4.17 17.48
C GLU A 63 0.17 4.28 17.94
N SER A 64 -0.49 5.37 17.55
CA SER A 64 -1.92 5.59 17.83
C SER A 64 -2.86 4.54 17.20
N ASN A 65 -2.39 3.77 16.24
CA ASN A 65 -3.20 2.74 15.56
C ASN A 65 -3.00 1.33 16.14
N TYR A 66 -2.05 1.18 17.07
CA TYR A 66 -1.68 -0.15 17.58
C TYR A 66 -2.85 -0.90 18.22
N TYR A 67 -3.81 -0.20 18.79
CA TYR A 67 -5.04 -0.78 19.35
C TYR A 67 -5.88 -1.59 18.34
N LEU A 68 -5.65 -1.41 17.04
CA LEU A 68 -6.32 -2.15 15.97
C LEU A 68 -5.67 -3.51 15.68
N MET A 69 -4.54 -3.86 16.33
CA MET A 69 -3.76 -5.05 16.00
C MET A 69 -4.56 -6.34 16.16
N ASP A 70 -5.27 -6.51 17.27
CA ASP A 70 -6.05 -7.72 17.51
C ASP A 70 -7.13 -7.93 16.44
N LYS A 71 -7.77 -6.85 16.01
CA LYS A 71 -8.77 -6.90 14.94
C LYS A 71 -8.14 -7.22 13.60
N PHE A 72 -7.00 -6.61 13.27
CA PHE A 72 -6.24 -6.91 12.07
C PHE A 72 -5.85 -8.39 11.98
N VAL A 73 -5.31 -8.93 13.06
CA VAL A 73 -4.94 -10.35 13.18
C VAL A 73 -6.16 -11.25 13.01
N ASN A 74 -7.29 -10.89 13.63
CA ASN A 74 -8.54 -11.64 13.50
C ASN A 74 -9.03 -11.69 12.05
N ILE A 75 -8.98 -10.56 11.32
CA ILE A 75 -9.32 -10.52 9.89
C ILE A 75 -8.41 -11.45 9.09
N CYS A 76 -7.10 -11.40 9.30
CA CYS A 76 -6.15 -12.29 8.64
C CYS A 76 -6.48 -13.78 8.90
N ASN A 77 -6.84 -14.12 10.13
CA ASN A 77 -7.14 -15.49 10.52
C ASN A 77 -8.49 -16.01 10.01
N LYS A 78 -9.42 -15.11 9.64
CA LYS A 78 -10.71 -15.47 9.03
C LYS A 78 -10.60 -15.82 7.54
N CYS A 79 -9.58 -15.33 6.85
CA CYS A 79 -9.42 -15.47 5.41
C CYS A 79 -8.79 -16.81 5.03
N ASP A 80 -9.01 -17.26 3.80
CA ASP A 80 -8.56 -18.57 3.34
C ASP A 80 -7.09 -18.55 2.90
N VAL A 81 -6.63 -17.44 2.33
CA VAL A 81 -5.25 -17.23 1.88
C VAL A 81 -4.84 -15.78 2.12
N LEU A 82 -3.59 -15.55 2.51
CA LEU A 82 -2.99 -14.22 2.61
C LEU A 82 -2.06 -13.97 1.43
N VAL A 83 -2.14 -12.80 0.82
CA VAL A 83 -1.13 -12.31 -0.12
C VAL A 83 -0.41 -11.14 0.54
N VAL A 84 0.90 -11.24 0.66
CA VAL A 84 1.75 -10.26 1.37
C VAL A 84 2.88 -9.78 0.47
N PRO A 85 3.33 -8.52 0.61
CA PRO A 85 4.45 -7.99 -0.16
C PRO A 85 5.80 -8.70 0.08
N SER A 86 6.03 -9.20 1.29
CA SER A 86 7.32 -9.80 1.67
C SER A 86 7.21 -10.85 2.76
N GLU A 87 8.19 -11.76 2.80
CA GLU A 87 8.38 -12.71 3.91
C GLU A 87 8.51 -11.98 5.26
N LYS A 88 9.17 -10.81 5.28
CA LYS A 88 9.32 -10.03 6.51
C LYS A 88 7.96 -9.57 7.04
N MET A 89 7.05 -9.12 6.16
CA MET A 89 5.70 -8.75 6.56
C MET A 89 4.94 -9.95 7.11
N TYR A 90 5.01 -11.11 6.46
CA TYR A 90 4.33 -12.31 6.94
C TYR A 90 4.84 -12.73 8.33
N ARG A 91 6.17 -12.75 8.54
CA ARG A 91 6.74 -13.06 9.87
C ARG A 91 6.28 -12.08 10.94
N CYS A 92 6.25 -10.80 10.62
CA CYS A 92 5.73 -9.79 11.52
C CYS A 92 4.26 -10.06 11.90
N LEU A 93 3.42 -10.46 10.94
CA LEU A 93 2.03 -10.84 11.21
C LEU A 93 1.92 -12.07 12.11
N VAL A 94 2.78 -13.08 11.91
CA VAL A 94 2.83 -14.28 12.76
C VAL A 94 3.27 -13.92 14.20
N GLU A 95 4.26 -13.06 14.37
CA GLU A 95 4.69 -12.55 15.67
C GLU A 95 3.56 -11.85 16.43
N HIS A 96 2.61 -11.24 15.72
CA HIS A 96 1.42 -10.60 16.30
C HIS A 96 0.21 -11.53 16.43
N GLY A 97 0.33 -12.80 16.06
CA GLY A 97 -0.72 -13.82 16.31
C GLY A 97 -1.49 -14.30 15.09
N VAL A 98 -1.04 -13.97 13.88
CA VAL A 98 -1.60 -14.60 12.68
C VAL A 98 -1.22 -16.06 12.64
N LYS A 99 -2.24 -16.92 12.49
CA LYS A 99 -2.14 -18.40 12.46
C LYS A 99 -2.39 -18.97 11.06
N ASN A 100 -2.77 -18.15 10.12
CA ASN A 100 -3.05 -18.59 8.74
C ASN A 100 -1.74 -18.92 8.03
N GLU A 101 -1.49 -20.20 7.81
CA GLU A 101 -0.27 -20.72 7.15
C GLU A 101 -0.35 -20.69 5.62
N LYS A 102 -1.52 -20.40 5.05
CA LYS A 102 -1.69 -20.30 3.60
C LYS A 102 -1.41 -18.88 3.14
N TYR A 103 -0.23 -18.65 2.63
CA TYR A 103 0.16 -17.33 2.15
C TYR A 103 0.97 -17.38 0.85
N VAL A 104 0.98 -16.27 0.14
CA VAL A 104 1.76 -16.03 -1.07
C VAL A 104 2.54 -14.73 -0.90
N VAL A 105 3.82 -14.76 -1.21
CA VAL A 105 4.65 -13.55 -1.25
C VAL A 105 4.63 -12.98 -2.65
N GLN A 106 3.98 -11.82 -2.81
CA GLN A 106 3.82 -11.14 -4.10
C GLN A 106 5.12 -10.43 -4.53
N LYS A 107 5.94 -9.98 -3.59
CA LYS A 107 7.08 -9.07 -3.81
C LYS A 107 6.62 -7.71 -4.33
N MET A 108 7.44 -7.05 -5.14
CA MET A 108 7.04 -5.83 -5.83
C MET A 108 6.24 -6.19 -7.09
N TRP A 109 5.28 -5.36 -7.41
CA TRP A 109 4.49 -5.49 -8.64
C TRP A 109 4.69 -4.30 -9.55
N ASP A 110 4.60 -4.57 -10.84
CA ASP A 110 4.62 -3.57 -11.88
C ASP A 110 3.21 -3.02 -12.13
N PHE A 111 3.15 -1.87 -12.76
CA PHE A 111 1.94 -1.47 -13.45
C PHE A 111 2.22 -1.30 -14.95
N LYS A 112 1.26 -1.69 -15.75
CA LYS A 112 1.34 -1.52 -17.20
C LYS A 112 1.18 -0.05 -17.56
N ASN A 113 1.98 0.40 -18.51
CA ASN A 113 1.85 1.72 -19.13
C ASN A 113 2.06 1.58 -20.64
N ASP A 114 1.42 2.45 -21.40
CA ASP A 114 1.51 2.47 -22.87
C ASP A 114 2.42 3.60 -23.37
N ILE A 115 3.13 4.29 -22.46
CA ILE A 115 4.07 5.36 -22.84
C ILE A 115 5.43 4.77 -23.19
N ARG A 116 6.04 5.33 -24.22
CA ARG A 116 7.42 5.03 -24.56
C ARG A 116 8.33 5.76 -23.58
N LEU A 117 9.04 5.01 -22.76
CA LEU A 117 10.03 5.56 -21.85
C LEU A 117 11.33 5.91 -22.59
N HIS A 118 12.13 6.79 -22.00
CA HIS A 118 13.47 7.07 -22.49
C HIS A 118 14.40 5.89 -22.29
N ASP A 119 15.40 5.74 -23.16
CA ASP A 119 16.51 4.84 -22.88
C ASP A 119 17.34 5.46 -21.74
N PRO A 120 17.47 4.78 -20.59
CA PRO A 120 18.12 5.36 -19.43
C PRO A 120 19.60 5.58 -19.68
N LYS A 121 20.10 6.77 -19.32
CA LYS A 121 21.51 7.06 -19.28
C LYS A 121 21.98 7.00 -17.83
N PHE A 122 23.21 6.52 -17.62
CA PHE A 122 23.80 6.61 -16.29
C PHE A 122 24.03 8.09 -15.94
N GLU A 123 23.36 8.56 -14.91
CA GLU A 123 23.53 9.90 -14.36
C GLU A 123 23.67 9.81 -12.84
N ARG A 124 24.64 10.54 -12.29
CA ARG A 124 24.85 10.60 -10.84
C ARG A 124 23.89 11.61 -10.21
N LYS A 125 22.66 11.20 -10.10
CA LYS A 125 21.59 11.95 -9.43
C LYS A 125 20.62 11.01 -8.73
N LEU A 126 19.93 11.51 -7.73
CA LEU A 126 18.94 10.80 -6.96
C LEU A 126 17.55 11.40 -7.16
N TYR A 127 16.55 10.54 -7.12
CA TYR A 127 15.15 10.94 -7.16
C TYR A 127 14.46 10.51 -5.88
N PHE A 128 13.72 11.42 -5.27
CA PHE A 128 12.76 11.13 -4.21
C PHE A 128 11.37 11.52 -4.68
N THR A 129 10.41 10.59 -4.54
CA THR A 129 9.02 10.81 -4.96
C THR A 129 8.11 10.56 -3.78
N GLY A 130 7.29 11.54 -3.42
CA GLY A 130 6.36 11.40 -2.30
C GLY A 130 6.29 12.64 -1.41
N GLU A 131 5.80 12.44 -0.20
CA GLU A 131 5.64 13.48 0.80
C GLU A 131 6.95 13.68 1.58
N ALA A 132 7.75 14.62 1.12
CA ALA A 132 9.09 14.86 1.65
C ALA A 132 9.08 15.39 3.10
N SER A 133 8.00 16.03 3.55
CA SER A 133 7.85 16.50 4.93
C SER A 133 7.93 15.40 5.98
N ARG A 134 7.58 14.17 5.59
CA ARG A 134 7.67 12.99 6.47
C ARG A 134 9.10 12.45 6.66
N PHE A 135 10.04 12.94 5.87
CA PHE A 135 11.40 12.41 5.83
C PHE A 135 12.43 13.51 6.11
N PRO A 136 12.84 13.71 7.37
CA PRO A 136 13.78 14.78 7.75
C PRO A 136 15.09 14.76 6.96
N PHE A 137 15.57 13.58 6.53
CA PHE A 137 16.79 13.47 5.76
C PHE A 137 16.70 14.15 4.38
N VAL A 138 15.50 14.27 3.80
CA VAL A 138 15.28 14.96 2.52
C VAL A 138 15.49 16.46 2.69
N LYS A 139 14.94 17.04 3.77
CA LYS A 139 15.15 18.45 4.12
C LYS A 139 16.61 18.75 4.43
N ASN A 140 17.29 17.83 5.10
CA ASN A 140 18.67 17.96 5.54
C ASN A 140 19.67 17.33 4.56
N TRP A 141 19.37 17.34 3.25
CA TRP A 141 20.23 16.74 2.25
C TRP A 141 21.50 17.59 2.03
N HIS A 142 22.65 17.06 2.44
CA HIS A 142 23.95 17.74 2.34
C HIS A 142 24.97 16.95 1.51
N GLN A 143 24.50 15.91 0.81
CA GLN A 143 25.40 15.10 -0.01
C GLN A 143 25.76 15.84 -1.31
N GLU A 144 26.94 15.52 -1.87
CA GLU A 144 27.41 16.08 -3.15
C GLU A 144 26.50 15.69 -4.33
N THR A 145 25.87 14.51 -4.26
CA THR A 145 24.98 14.05 -5.32
C THR A 145 23.66 14.81 -5.24
N PRO A 146 23.22 15.47 -6.32
CA PRO A 146 21.98 16.25 -6.31
C PRO A 146 20.77 15.34 -6.12
N LEU A 147 19.85 15.79 -5.27
CA LEU A 147 18.55 15.15 -5.01
C LEU A 147 17.46 15.92 -5.75
N TYR A 148 16.69 15.21 -6.56
CA TYR A 148 15.49 15.72 -7.24
C TYR A 148 14.26 15.22 -6.51
N VAL A 149 13.46 16.14 -6.00
CA VAL A 149 12.27 15.84 -5.19
C VAL A 149 11.02 16.16 -6.00
N PHE A 150 10.14 15.16 -6.13
CA PHE A 150 8.82 15.32 -6.75
C PHE A 150 7.74 15.06 -5.70
N GLY A 151 6.97 16.09 -5.38
CA GLY A 151 5.95 16.06 -4.34
C GLY A 151 5.13 17.34 -4.30
N LYS A 152 4.21 17.42 -3.33
CA LYS A 152 3.32 18.58 -3.19
C LYS A 152 3.96 19.77 -2.50
N GLU A 153 4.92 19.53 -1.61
CA GLU A 153 5.52 20.55 -0.75
C GLU A 153 6.92 20.90 -1.24
N ASP A 154 7.19 22.19 -1.37
CA ASP A 154 8.54 22.70 -1.56
C ASP A 154 9.28 22.63 -0.22
N ILE A 155 10.42 21.93 -0.22
CA ILE A 155 11.27 21.72 0.94
C ILE A 155 12.69 22.24 0.74
N THR A 156 12.89 23.14 -0.20
CA THR A 156 14.20 23.59 -0.66
C THR A 156 14.90 24.54 0.31
N ASP A 157 15.32 24.03 1.46
CA ASP A 157 16.28 24.73 2.34
C ASP A 157 17.74 24.36 2.07
N SER A 158 18.00 23.44 1.12
CA SER A 158 19.33 22.90 0.81
C SER A 158 19.75 23.22 -0.62
N THR A 159 21.03 23.59 -0.80
CA THR A 159 21.60 23.93 -2.09
C THR A 159 21.66 22.79 -3.10
N ASN A 160 21.62 21.54 -2.62
CA ASN A 160 21.69 20.33 -3.46
C ASN A 160 20.36 19.60 -3.61
N VAL A 161 19.26 20.23 -3.25
CA VAL A 161 17.90 19.72 -3.48
C VAL A 161 17.26 20.53 -4.60
N ASN A 162 16.78 19.82 -5.61
CA ASN A 162 16.05 20.39 -6.74
C ASN A 162 14.58 19.99 -6.62
N PHE A 163 13.70 20.93 -6.33
CA PHE A 163 12.30 20.66 -6.24
C PHE A 163 11.63 20.74 -7.63
N GLY A 164 11.10 19.63 -8.10
CA GLY A 164 10.44 19.50 -9.41
C GLY A 164 8.92 19.65 -9.35
N GLY A 165 8.36 19.89 -8.16
CA GLY A 165 6.91 20.01 -7.98
C GLY A 165 6.19 18.66 -8.04
N TRP A 166 4.86 18.74 -8.02
CA TRP A 166 4.03 17.57 -8.19
C TRP A 166 3.85 17.25 -9.68
N LEU A 167 4.11 16.01 -10.04
CA LEU A 167 3.91 15.48 -11.38
C LEU A 167 2.81 14.41 -11.37
N ASN A 168 2.02 14.34 -12.44
CA ASN A 168 1.16 13.18 -12.60
C ASN A 168 1.97 11.91 -12.88
N LYS A 169 1.33 10.75 -12.79
CA LYS A 169 1.97 9.45 -12.95
C LYS A 169 2.83 9.33 -14.22
N TYR A 170 2.33 9.81 -15.35
CA TYR A 170 3.00 9.66 -16.64
C TYR A 170 4.19 10.62 -16.77
N GLU A 171 4.03 11.85 -16.34
CA GLU A 171 5.13 12.84 -16.29
C GLU A 171 6.26 12.38 -15.39
N LEU A 172 5.91 11.85 -14.21
CA LEU A 172 6.89 11.30 -13.28
C LEU A 172 7.66 10.13 -13.89
N LEU A 173 6.98 9.18 -14.55
CA LEU A 173 7.64 8.07 -15.24
C LEU A 173 8.60 8.54 -16.32
N LEU A 174 8.22 9.53 -17.12
CA LEU A 174 9.09 10.12 -18.15
C LEU A 174 10.33 10.77 -17.52
N GLN A 175 10.20 11.43 -16.37
CA GLN A 175 11.35 11.99 -15.67
C GLN A 175 12.27 10.91 -15.13
N LEU A 176 11.73 9.90 -14.45
CA LEU A 176 12.51 8.81 -13.86
C LEU A 176 13.18 7.95 -14.93
N SER A 177 12.58 7.79 -16.12
CA SER A 177 13.13 7.00 -17.21
C SER A 177 14.40 7.60 -17.84
N LYS A 178 14.71 8.86 -17.58
CA LYS A 178 15.93 9.51 -18.09
C LYS A 178 17.22 8.94 -17.45
N GLY A 179 17.10 8.23 -16.34
CA GLY A 179 18.20 7.63 -15.59
C GLY A 179 18.45 8.30 -14.26
N GLY A 180 19.32 7.73 -13.46
CA GLY A 180 19.56 8.08 -12.06
C GLY A 180 19.13 6.97 -11.12
N PHE A 181 19.04 7.25 -9.81
CA PHE A 181 18.71 6.28 -8.78
C PHE A 181 17.51 6.75 -7.95
N GLY A 182 16.62 5.83 -7.63
CA GLY A 182 15.55 6.09 -6.66
C GLY A 182 16.08 6.09 -5.23
N LEU A 183 15.67 7.06 -4.43
CA LEU A 183 15.89 7.08 -2.99
C LEU A 183 14.57 6.64 -2.32
N VAL A 184 14.64 5.58 -1.49
CA VAL A 184 13.49 4.93 -0.84
C VAL A 184 13.70 4.94 0.66
#